data_acdbb57a845ab716f2197e7834ac8d43
#
_entry.id   acdbb57a845ab716f2197e7834ac8d43
#
_cell.length_a   1.000
_cell.length_b   1.000
_cell.length_c   1.000
_cell.angle_alpha   90.00
_cell.angle_beta   90.00
_cell.angle_gamma   90.00
#
_symmetry.space_group_name_H-M   'P 1'
#
loop_
_entity.id
_entity.type
_entity.pdbx_description
1 polymer ?
#
loop_
_entity_poly.entity_id
_entity_poly.type
_entity_poly.pdbx_seq_one_letter_code
_entity_poly.pdbx_strand_id
1 'polypeptide(L)'
;MGRSKFSAGVVVVRWTGEAWRYLLLRVFRTWDFPKGGVEAGESPLQAAIREVEEETGLTTLDFRWGEAFCETAAYSGGKVARYYVAASDQGKVSLPINPELGRPEHHEFRLVAYTEARRLLPERLQPILEWAHGLITASSEVQAQLTPERPLS
;
A
#
# COMPACT_ATOMS: atom_id res chain seq x y z
N MET A 1 -3.27 23.92 -15.06
CA MET A 1 -3.91 22.63 -14.85
C MET A 1 -3.64 22.13 -13.45
N GLY A 2 -4.66 21.81 -12.73
CA GLY A 2 -4.52 21.32 -11.37
C GLY A 2 -4.03 19.88 -11.32
N ARG A 3 -3.59 19.46 -10.16
CA ARG A 3 -3.29 18.06 -9.89
C ARG A 3 -4.57 17.26 -10.01
N SER A 4 -4.45 16.01 -10.43
CA SER A 4 -5.59 15.09 -10.43
C SER A 4 -6.17 14.98 -9.03
N LYS A 5 -7.50 15.03 -8.93
CA LYS A 5 -8.19 14.76 -7.67
C LYS A 5 -8.35 13.26 -7.42
N PHE A 6 -7.97 12.43 -8.39
CA PHE A 6 -8.02 10.99 -8.28
C PHE A 6 -6.61 10.44 -8.20
N SER A 7 -6.32 9.74 -7.12
CA SER A 7 -5.03 9.09 -6.90
C SER A 7 -5.21 7.59 -6.83
N ALA A 8 -4.14 6.85 -7.09
CA ALA A 8 -4.11 5.41 -6.94
C ALA A 8 -2.84 5.01 -6.22
N GLY A 9 -2.95 3.99 -5.39
CA GLY A 9 -1.83 3.49 -4.61
C GLY A 9 -2.00 2.03 -4.27
N VAL A 10 -1.08 1.55 -3.45
CA VAL A 10 -1.03 0.14 -3.06
C VAL A 10 -0.80 0.03 -1.56
N VAL A 11 -1.60 -0.79 -0.91
CA VAL A 11 -1.28 -1.28 0.42
C VAL A 11 -0.24 -2.37 0.22
N VAL A 12 1.02 -2.04 0.42
CA VAL A 12 2.14 -2.95 0.24
C VAL A 12 2.41 -3.67 1.55
N VAL A 13 2.40 -5.01 1.50
CA VAL A 13 2.66 -5.82 2.69
C VAL A 13 3.83 -6.76 2.45
N ARG A 14 4.54 -7.08 3.52
CA ARG A 14 5.70 -7.98 3.50
C ARG A 14 5.56 -9.01 4.61
N TRP A 15 5.77 -10.26 4.27
CA TRP A 15 5.80 -11.34 5.25
C TRP A 15 7.18 -11.39 5.92
N THR A 16 7.20 -11.35 7.25
CA THR A 16 8.45 -11.33 8.02
C THR A 16 8.84 -12.71 8.58
N GLY A 17 8.09 -13.75 8.22
CA GLY A 17 8.26 -15.08 8.81
C GLY A 17 7.30 -15.35 9.96
N GLU A 18 6.72 -14.32 10.53
CA GLU A 18 5.77 -14.43 11.64
C GLU A 18 4.45 -13.71 11.35
N ALA A 19 4.50 -12.59 10.64
CA ALA A 19 3.32 -11.77 10.39
C ALA A 19 3.50 -10.92 9.15
N TRP A 20 2.39 -10.43 8.63
CA TRP A 20 2.38 -9.42 7.58
C TRP A 20 2.67 -8.05 8.19
N ARG A 21 3.56 -7.31 7.55
CA ARG A 21 3.84 -5.93 7.92
C ARG A 21 3.44 -5.00 6.79
N TYR A 22 2.99 -3.83 7.16
CA TYR A 22 2.46 -2.82 6.25
C TYR A 22 3.51 -1.75 6.00
N LEU A 23 3.73 -1.42 4.73
CA LEU A 23 4.66 -0.35 4.36
C LEU A 23 3.93 0.99 4.43
N LEU A 24 4.39 1.85 5.32
CA LEU A 24 3.87 3.20 5.49
C LEU A 24 4.96 4.21 5.18
N LEU A 25 4.56 5.31 4.56
CA LEU A 25 5.43 6.45 4.22
C LEU A 25 4.93 7.68 4.97
N ARG A 26 5.85 8.48 5.46
CA ARG A 26 5.51 9.70 6.20
C ARG A 26 5.93 10.95 5.45
N VAL A 27 5.00 11.90 5.35
CA VAL A 27 5.27 13.28 4.94
C VAL A 27 4.87 14.17 6.11
N PHE A 28 5.84 14.90 6.66
CA PHE A 28 5.63 15.69 7.88
C PHE A 28 5.07 14.83 9.01
N ARG A 29 3.83 15.04 9.40
CA ARG A 29 3.19 14.29 10.49
C ARG A 29 2.20 13.24 9.99
N THR A 30 2.04 13.08 8.67
CA THR A 30 1.01 12.22 8.09
C THR A 30 1.61 10.96 7.51
N TRP A 31 1.09 9.82 7.93
CA TRP A 31 1.44 8.52 7.39
C TRP A 31 0.40 8.11 6.34
N ASP A 32 0.85 7.46 5.28
CA ASP A 32 0.02 7.00 4.18
C ASP A 32 0.67 5.79 3.53
N PHE A 33 -0.10 5.10 2.69
CA PHE A 33 0.44 4.12 1.78
C PHE A 33 1.04 4.82 0.55
N PRO A 34 1.93 4.18 -0.21
CA PRO A 34 2.41 4.77 -1.46
C PRO A 34 1.24 5.03 -2.41
N LYS A 35 1.15 6.23 -2.94
CA LYS A 35 0.11 6.63 -3.89
C LYS A 35 0.47 7.92 -4.59
N GLY A 36 -0.22 8.19 -5.69
CA GLY A 36 -0.12 9.48 -6.38
C GLY A 36 -1.16 9.61 -7.47
N GLY A 37 -1.15 10.74 -8.15
CA GLY A 37 -2.15 11.09 -9.15
C GLY A 37 -2.14 10.14 -10.35
N VAL A 38 -3.34 9.80 -10.82
CA VAL A 38 -3.50 9.05 -12.06
C VAL A 38 -3.35 10.01 -13.23
N GLU A 39 -2.43 9.70 -14.14
CA GLU A 39 -2.14 10.53 -15.29
C GLU A 39 -3.03 10.16 -16.47
N ALA A 40 -3.16 11.09 -17.43
CA ALA A 40 -3.94 10.87 -18.62
C ALA A 40 -3.43 9.63 -19.38
N GLY A 41 -4.35 8.78 -19.82
CA GLY A 41 -4.01 7.56 -20.56
C GLY A 41 -3.55 6.40 -19.70
N GLU A 42 -3.44 6.60 -18.40
CA GLU A 42 -2.97 5.61 -17.44
C GLU A 42 -4.17 4.99 -16.72
N SER A 43 -4.18 3.66 -16.56
CA SER A 43 -5.20 3.05 -15.71
C SER A 43 -4.86 3.31 -14.24
N PRO A 44 -5.85 3.25 -13.33
CA PRO A 44 -5.55 3.40 -11.90
C PRO A 44 -4.52 2.40 -11.39
N LEU A 45 -4.57 1.15 -11.84
CA LEU A 45 -3.59 0.14 -11.41
C LEU A 45 -2.19 0.46 -11.92
N GLN A 46 -2.06 0.92 -13.17
CA GLN A 46 -0.77 1.35 -13.72
C GLN A 46 -0.21 2.51 -12.92
N ALA A 47 -1.05 3.49 -12.58
CA ALA A 47 -0.63 4.62 -11.75
C ALA A 47 -0.16 4.16 -10.38
N ALA A 48 -0.90 3.25 -9.75
CA ALA A 48 -0.55 2.72 -8.44
C ALA A 48 0.82 2.05 -8.46
N ILE A 49 1.08 1.20 -9.46
CA ILE A 49 2.36 0.51 -9.61
C ILE A 49 3.50 1.51 -9.82
N ARG A 50 3.28 2.49 -10.69
CA ARG A 50 4.28 3.54 -10.97
C ARG A 50 4.61 4.33 -9.71
N GLU A 51 3.59 4.73 -8.95
CA GLU A 51 3.79 5.51 -7.73
C GLU A 51 4.56 4.72 -6.66
N VAL A 52 4.31 3.43 -6.53
CA VAL A 52 5.08 2.58 -5.62
C VAL A 52 6.56 2.61 -6.01
N GLU A 53 6.87 2.45 -7.29
CA GLU A 53 8.25 2.48 -7.75
C GLU A 53 8.90 3.84 -7.49
N GLU A 54 8.20 4.92 -7.83
CA GLU A 54 8.72 6.28 -7.65
C GLU A 54 8.96 6.62 -6.18
N GLU A 55 8.10 6.16 -5.29
CA GLU A 55 8.16 6.54 -3.87
C GLU A 55 8.95 5.59 -3.00
N THR A 56 9.12 4.34 -3.41
CA THR A 56 9.76 3.31 -2.57
C THR A 56 10.88 2.54 -3.26
N GLY A 57 11.01 2.67 -4.57
CA GLY A 57 11.98 1.90 -5.34
C GLY A 57 11.58 0.45 -5.60
N LEU A 58 10.42 0.01 -5.12
CA LEU A 58 9.97 -1.36 -5.32
C LEU A 58 9.43 -1.55 -6.74
N THR A 59 9.99 -2.52 -7.47
CA THR A 59 9.62 -2.80 -8.85
C THR A 59 8.89 -4.13 -9.01
N THR A 60 8.90 -4.97 -7.98
CA THR A 60 8.29 -6.30 -8.03
C THR A 60 7.18 -6.38 -7.00
N LEU A 61 5.95 -6.25 -7.46
CA LEU A 61 4.76 -6.39 -6.62
C LEU A 61 4.01 -7.66 -7.03
N ASP A 62 3.55 -8.40 -6.03
CA ASP A 62 2.78 -9.60 -6.23
C ASP A 62 1.32 -9.33 -5.83
N PHE A 63 0.45 -9.22 -6.83
CA PHE A 63 -0.98 -8.99 -6.63
C PHE A 63 -1.72 -10.31 -6.41
N ARG A 64 -1.25 -11.10 -5.46
CA ARG A 64 -1.80 -12.43 -5.16
C ARG A 64 -3.24 -12.41 -4.66
N TRP A 65 -3.71 -11.26 -4.18
CA TRP A 65 -5.10 -11.08 -3.77
C TRP A 65 -5.97 -10.50 -4.90
N GLY A 66 -5.43 -10.41 -6.11
CA GLY A 66 -6.13 -9.92 -7.28
C GLY A 66 -6.06 -8.40 -7.41
N GLU A 67 -6.96 -7.87 -8.23
CA GLU A 67 -6.99 -6.44 -8.53
C GLU A 67 -8.17 -5.74 -7.85
N ALA A 68 -8.68 -6.34 -6.78
CA ALA A 68 -9.70 -5.69 -5.96
C ALA A 68 -9.15 -4.40 -5.36
N PHE A 69 -10.00 -3.42 -5.15
CA PHE A 69 -9.59 -2.14 -4.62
C PHE A 69 -10.61 -1.59 -3.63
N CYS A 70 -10.17 -0.62 -2.84
CA CYS A 70 -11.02 0.13 -1.94
C CYS A 70 -10.67 1.60 -2.08
N GLU A 71 -11.68 2.46 -2.07
CA GLU A 71 -11.48 3.89 -2.22
C GLU A 71 -11.81 4.61 -0.93
N THR A 72 -11.08 5.71 -0.68
CA THR A 72 -11.42 6.59 0.43
C THR A 72 -12.71 7.34 0.13
N ALA A 73 -13.39 7.78 1.18
CA ALA A 73 -14.36 8.85 1.02
C ALA A 73 -13.64 10.09 0.48
N ALA A 74 -14.38 11.02 -0.12
CA ALA A 74 -13.79 12.26 -0.60
C ALA A 74 -13.19 13.05 0.58
N TYR A 75 -12.00 13.61 0.37
CA TYR A 75 -11.30 14.40 1.37
C TYR A 75 -10.60 15.58 0.72
N SER A 76 -10.20 16.56 1.53
CA SER A 76 -9.33 17.67 1.13
C SER A 76 -9.71 18.29 -0.23
N GLY A 77 -10.97 18.75 -0.36
CA GLY A 77 -11.43 19.42 -1.59
C GLY A 77 -11.91 18.47 -2.68
N GLY A 78 -12.38 17.30 -2.32
CA GLY A 78 -12.97 16.35 -3.26
C GLY A 78 -12.00 15.31 -3.79
N LYS A 79 -10.83 15.17 -3.18
CA LYS A 79 -9.87 14.12 -3.55
C LYS A 79 -10.40 12.75 -3.18
N VAL A 80 -10.10 11.75 -4.02
CA VAL A 80 -10.39 10.34 -3.75
C VAL A 80 -9.13 9.54 -4.06
N ALA A 81 -8.79 8.60 -3.21
CA ALA A 81 -7.66 7.70 -3.44
C ALA A 81 -8.15 6.26 -3.48
N ARG A 82 -7.73 5.54 -4.51
CA ARG A 82 -8.02 4.12 -4.70
C ARG A 82 -6.79 3.32 -4.34
N TYR A 83 -6.97 2.28 -3.51
CA TYR A 83 -5.86 1.43 -3.09
C TYR A 83 -6.11 -0.03 -3.48
N TYR A 84 -5.06 -0.64 -4.03
CA TYR A 84 -4.97 -2.08 -4.28
C TYR A 84 -4.13 -2.71 -3.18
N VAL A 85 -4.04 -4.04 -3.13
CA VAL A 85 -3.20 -4.74 -2.16
C VAL A 85 -2.20 -5.62 -2.90
N ALA A 86 -0.94 -5.53 -2.50
CA ALA A 86 0.10 -6.37 -3.08
C ALA A 86 1.14 -6.75 -2.03
N ALA A 87 1.72 -7.93 -2.20
CA ALA A 87 2.86 -8.36 -1.40
C ALA A 87 4.15 -7.91 -2.09
N SER A 88 5.15 -7.59 -1.29
CA SER A 88 6.49 -7.29 -1.75
C SER A 88 7.45 -8.19 -0.98
N ASP A 89 7.77 -9.36 -1.54
CA ASP A 89 8.62 -10.33 -0.87
C ASP A 89 10.10 -10.05 -1.09
N GLN A 90 10.42 -9.20 -2.06
CA GLN A 90 11.79 -8.90 -2.47
C GLN A 90 11.96 -7.40 -2.65
N GLY A 91 13.21 -7.00 -2.68
CA GLY A 91 13.56 -5.63 -2.94
C GLY A 91 13.74 -4.82 -1.66
N LYS A 92 14.63 -3.87 -1.74
CA LYS A 92 14.92 -2.96 -0.63
C LYS A 92 14.05 -1.71 -0.79
N VAL A 93 13.32 -1.38 0.25
CA VAL A 93 12.59 -0.12 0.29
C VAL A 93 13.62 1.01 0.44
N SER A 94 13.44 2.04 -0.37
CA SER A 94 14.24 3.25 -0.30
C SER A 94 13.30 4.45 -0.42
N LEU A 95 13.86 5.65 -0.38
CA LEU A 95 13.10 6.86 -0.65
C LEU A 95 13.79 7.57 -1.80
N PRO A 96 13.48 7.20 -3.06
CA PRO A 96 14.15 7.80 -4.22
C PRO A 96 13.94 9.30 -4.29
N ILE A 97 14.90 9.99 -4.89
CA ILE A 97 14.79 11.43 -5.11
C ILE A 97 13.70 11.69 -6.14
N ASN A 98 12.78 12.59 -5.78
CA ASN A 98 11.78 13.10 -6.73
C ASN A 98 12.45 14.21 -7.55
N PRO A 99 12.56 14.07 -8.88
CA PRO A 99 13.25 15.05 -9.71
C PRO A 99 12.67 16.46 -9.62
N GLU A 100 11.37 16.58 -9.42
CA GLU A 100 10.71 17.89 -9.31
C GLU A 100 11.07 18.59 -8.00
N LEU A 101 11.34 17.84 -6.94
CA LEU A 101 11.65 18.37 -5.63
C LEU A 101 13.16 18.44 -5.35
N GLY A 102 13.96 17.66 -6.07
CA GLY A 102 15.39 17.52 -5.79
C GLY A 102 15.69 16.73 -4.51
N ARG A 103 14.70 16.08 -3.94
CA ARG A 103 14.78 15.30 -2.71
C ARG A 103 13.65 14.27 -2.69
N PRO A 104 13.70 13.26 -1.79
CA PRO A 104 12.57 12.35 -1.63
C PRO A 104 11.30 13.12 -1.25
N GLU A 105 10.17 12.68 -1.79
CA GLU A 105 8.87 13.24 -1.42
C GLU A 105 8.54 12.95 0.04
N HIS A 106 8.88 11.74 0.50
CA HIS A 106 8.60 11.30 1.85
C HIS A 106 9.83 11.39 2.75
N HIS A 107 9.59 11.58 4.03
CA HIS A 107 10.64 11.79 5.02
C HIS A 107 11.10 10.50 5.68
N GLU A 108 10.22 9.48 5.71
CA GLU A 108 10.49 8.25 6.43
C GLU A 108 9.62 7.13 5.85
N PHE A 109 10.09 5.89 5.93
CA PHE A 109 9.26 4.73 5.72
C PHE A 109 9.36 3.79 6.92
N ARG A 110 8.31 3.00 7.14
CA ARG A 110 8.32 1.92 8.14
C ARG A 110 7.55 0.73 7.63
N LEU A 111 8.00 -0.45 8.01
CA LEU A 111 7.27 -1.69 7.86
C LEU A 111 6.74 -2.05 9.25
N VAL A 112 5.45 -1.92 9.45
CA VAL A 112 4.84 -1.99 10.78
C VAL A 112 3.76 -3.06 10.86
N ALA A 113 3.54 -3.56 12.10
CA ALA A 113 2.46 -4.47 12.36
C ALA A 113 1.11 -3.77 12.20
N TYR A 114 0.04 -4.55 11.98
CA TYR A 114 -1.30 -4.03 11.82
C TYR A 114 -1.71 -3.07 12.94
N THR A 115 -1.44 -3.43 14.19
CA THR A 115 -1.82 -2.61 15.33
C THR A 115 -1.13 -1.25 15.33
N GLU A 116 0.14 -1.20 14.89
CA GLU A 116 0.83 0.06 14.77
C GLU A 116 0.35 0.87 13.56
N ALA A 117 0.06 0.20 12.44
CA ALA A 117 -0.53 0.88 11.27
C ALA A 117 -1.84 1.55 11.66
N ARG A 118 -2.70 0.87 12.44
CA ARG A 118 -3.95 1.45 12.95
C ARG A 118 -3.70 2.72 13.73
N ARG A 119 -2.66 2.73 14.54
CA ARG A 119 -2.33 3.89 15.38
C ARG A 119 -1.77 5.06 14.57
N LEU A 120 -0.99 4.76 13.52
CA LEU A 120 -0.28 5.80 12.75
C LEU A 120 -1.12 6.42 11.65
N LEU A 121 -1.99 5.64 11.01
CA LEU A 121 -2.74 6.11 9.85
C LEU A 121 -3.84 7.09 10.25
N PRO A 122 -4.07 8.14 9.42
CA PRO A 122 -5.16 9.05 9.67
C PRO A 122 -6.52 8.38 9.49
N GLU A 123 -7.56 9.03 10.01
CA GLU A 123 -8.92 8.50 10.01
C GLU A 123 -9.41 8.09 8.61
N ARG A 124 -9.10 8.89 7.58
CA ARG A 124 -9.55 8.60 6.22
C ARG A 124 -9.00 7.28 5.67
N LEU A 125 -7.89 6.78 6.22
CA LEU A 125 -7.25 5.55 5.78
C LEU A 125 -7.59 4.33 6.64
N GLN A 126 -8.31 4.51 7.74
CA GLN A 126 -8.71 3.39 8.58
C GLN A 126 -9.56 2.38 7.82
N PRO A 127 -10.59 2.77 7.04
CA PRO A 127 -11.36 1.81 6.26
C PRO A 127 -10.50 1.06 5.23
N ILE A 128 -9.51 1.72 4.65
CA ILE A 128 -8.59 1.09 3.69
C ILE A 128 -7.77 0.01 4.38
N LEU A 129 -7.20 0.33 5.53
CA LEU A 129 -6.42 -0.64 6.32
C LEU A 129 -7.28 -1.84 6.72
N GLU A 130 -8.48 -1.59 7.22
CA GLU A 130 -9.38 -2.67 7.65
C GLU A 130 -9.77 -3.58 6.49
N TRP A 131 -10.08 -2.99 5.34
CA TRP A 131 -10.39 -3.76 4.14
C TRP A 131 -9.19 -4.63 3.71
N ALA A 132 -8.01 -4.05 3.65
CA ALA A 132 -6.80 -4.78 3.24
C ALA A 132 -6.47 -5.89 4.23
N HIS A 133 -6.55 -5.58 5.52
CA HIS A 133 -6.27 -6.56 6.58
C HIS A 133 -7.25 -7.73 6.53
N GLY A 134 -8.53 -7.44 6.32
CA GLY A 134 -9.55 -8.48 6.15
C GLY A 134 -9.28 -9.37 4.96
N LEU A 135 -8.88 -8.78 3.84
CA LEU A 135 -8.57 -9.52 2.61
C LEU A 135 -7.36 -10.45 2.81
N ILE A 136 -6.32 -9.95 3.45
CA ILE A 136 -5.09 -10.70 3.71
C ILE A 136 -5.33 -11.83 4.69
N THR A 137 -6.03 -11.57 5.79
CA THR A 137 -6.28 -12.57 6.83
C THR A 137 -7.29 -13.63 6.38
N ALA A 138 -8.33 -13.26 5.64
CA ALA A 138 -9.28 -14.22 5.09
C ALA A 138 -8.60 -15.19 4.14
N SER A 139 -7.71 -14.69 3.27
CA SER A 139 -6.93 -15.54 2.37
C SER A 139 -6.02 -16.49 3.14
N SER A 140 -5.38 -16.02 4.20
CA SER A 140 -4.52 -16.85 5.05
C SER A 140 -5.31 -17.94 5.76
N GLU A 141 -6.50 -17.63 6.25
CA GLU A 141 -7.39 -18.60 6.90
C GLU A 141 -7.85 -19.68 5.92
N VAL A 142 -8.25 -19.29 4.70
CA VAL A 142 -8.65 -20.21 3.67
C VAL A 142 -7.49 -21.15 3.31
N GLN A 143 -6.30 -20.60 3.17
CA GLN A 143 -5.12 -21.39 2.86
C GLN A 143 -4.81 -22.39 3.98
N ALA A 144 -4.93 -21.97 5.24
CA ALA A 144 -4.72 -22.86 6.38
C ALA A 144 -5.75 -24.00 6.42
N GLN A 145 -7.01 -23.73 6.06
CA GLN A 145 -8.06 -24.73 6.01
C GLN A 145 -7.87 -25.71 4.84
N LEU A 146 -7.35 -25.25 3.73
CA LEU A 146 -7.15 -26.07 2.51
C LEU A 146 -5.88 -26.90 2.56
N THR A 147 -4.91 -26.50 3.37
CA THR A 147 -3.64 -27.23 3.49
C THR A 147 -3.83 -28.38 4.48
N PRO A 148 -3.65 -29.65 4.05
CA PRO A 148 -3.73 -30.76 4.99
C PRO A 148 -2.71 -30.58 6.11
N GLU A 149 -3.09 -30.99 7.33
CA GLU A 149 -2.12 -31.02 8.41
C GLU A 149 -0.94 -31.87 7.98
N ARG A 150 0.24 -31.31 8.09
CA ARG A 150 1.45 -32.08 7.84
C ARG A 150 1.58 -33.11 8.93
N PRO A 151 1.83 -34.38 8.55
CA PRO A 151 2.14 -35.36 9.56
C PRO A 151 3.33 -34.85 10.38
N LEU A 152 3.17 -34.91 11.67
CA LEU A 152 4.29 -34.61 12.56
C LEU A 152 5.35 -35.66 12.31
N SER A 153 6.39 -35.26 11.68
CA SER A 153 7.53 -36.15 11.46
C SER A 153 8.62 -35.83 12.43
#